data_26c42d407b2f72832e7d64833de71194
#
_entry.id   26c42d407b2f72832e7d64833de71194
#
_cell.length_a   1.000
_cell.length_b   1.000
_cell.length_c   1.000
_cell.angle_alpha   90.00
_cell.angle_beta   90.00
_cell.angle_gamma   90.00
#
_symmetry.space_group_name_H-M   'P 1'
#
loop_
_entity.id
_entity.type
_entity.pdbx_description
1 polymer ?
#
loop_
_entity_poly.entity_id
_entity_poly.type
_entity_poly.pdbx_seq_one_letter_code
_entity_poly.pdbx_strand_id
1 'polypeptide(L)'
;MATRDLSDKRILVTGGAGFLGRQVLKQLKQVGANPEKITVSRSHDRDLRVMENCQRVVEQQDIVIHLAAHVGGIGLNQAKPAELFYDNLMMGAQLIHAAYQAGVEKFVCVGTICAYPKFTPVPFKEDDLWNGYPEETNAPYGVAKKALLVQLQSYRQQYGFNGIYLLPVNLYGPEDNFNPKSSHVIPALIHKVHEAQQKGEKQLPVWGDGSPSREFLYVDDAARGIVMGTQSYDGAEPVNLGTNQEITIRDLVELICELMEFEGEIIWETDKPNGQPRRCLDTERAKQEFGFTAQTDFKQGLKNTIDWYISIPNRD
;
A
#
# COMPACT_ATOMS: atom_id res chain seq x y z
N MET A 1 13.18 8.95 -20.67
CA MET A 1 13.88 9.71 -19.59
C MET A 1 15.11 8.94 -19.15
N ALA A 2 16.16 9.60 -18.66
CA ALA A 2 17.34 8.90 -18.15
C ALA A 2 16.97 8.21 -16.83
N THR A 3 17.24 6.91 -16.73
CA THR A 3 16.99 6.12 -15.52
C THR A 3 18.11 6.40 -14.52
N ARG A 4 17.75 6.79 -13.28
CA ARG A 4 18.72 7.03 -12.20
C ARG A 4 19.38 5.71 -11.82
N ASP A 5 20.72 5.68 -11.84
CA ASP A 5 21.49 4.57 -11.31
C ASP A 5 21.41 4.57 -9.77
N LEU A 6 21.08 3.40 -9.22
CA LEU A 6 20.94 3.19 -7.77
C LEU A 6 22.12 2.43 -7.16
N SER A 7 23.08 1.98 -7.97
CA SER A 7 24.17 1.08 -7.52
C SER A 7 25.06 1.70 -6.42
N ASP A 8 25.29 3.01 -6.50
CA ASP A 8 26.13 3.74 -5.55
C ASP A 8 25.34 4.55 -4.52
N LYS A 9 24.01 4.57 -4.60
CA LYS A 9 23.15 5.37 -3.71
C LYS A 9 22.96 4.72 -2.34
N ARG A 10 23.03 5.54 -1.30
CA ARG A 10 22.63 5.17 0.07
C ARG A 10 21.13 5.38 0.18
N ILE A 11 20.39 4.29 0.38
CA ILE A 11 18.94 4.28 0.30
C ILE A 11 18.35 3.92 1.66
N LEU A 12 17.59 4.83 2.27
CA LEU A 12 16.77 4.53 3.43
C LEU A 12 15.40 4.00 2.98
N VAL A 13 15.02 2.82 3.48
CA VAL A 13 13.68 2.27 3.31
C VAL A 13 13.01 2.18 4.68
N THR A 14 12.11 3.11 4.99
CA THR A 14 11.28 3.02 6.19
C THR A 14 10.15 2.03 5.96
N GLY A 15 9.82 1.22 6.97
CA GLY A 15 8.86 0.12 6.77
C GLY A 15 9.42 -1.04 5.94
N GLY A 16 10.75 -1.07 5.67
CA GLY A 16 11.40 -2.09 4.85
C GLY A 16 11.29 -3.53 5.37
N ALA A 17 11.01 -3.72 6.67
CA ALA A 17 10.77 -5.05 7.24
C ALA A 17 9.31 -5.53 7.13
N GLY A 18 8.38 -4.67 6.65
CA GLY A 18 6.96 -4.98 6.46
C GLY A 18 6.68 -5.70 5.14
N PHE A 19 5.41 -6.00 4.91
CA PHE A 19 4.88 -6.67 3.74
C PHE A 19 5.39 -6.06 2.41
N LEU A 20 5.02 -4.82 2.11
CA LEU A 20 5.48 -4.11 0.91
C LEU A 20 7.00 -3.88 0.93
N GLY A 21 7.56 -3.55 2.10
CA GLY A 21 8.96 -3.17 2.24
C GLY A 21 9.94 -4.27 1.82
N ARG A 22 9.65 -5.53 2.16
CA ARG A 22 10.49 -6.68 1.75
C ARG A 22 10.53 -6.83 0.23
N GLN A 23 9.42 -6.63 -0.46
CA GLN A 23 9.38 -6.71 -1.91
C GLN A 23 10.10 -5.50 -2.56
N VAL A 24 9.99 -4.30 -1.98
CA VAL A 24 10.77 -3.13 -2.42
C VAL A 24 12.28 -3.39 -2.28
N LEU A 25 12.72 -3.97 -1.16
CA LEU A 25 14.13 -4.35 -0.97
C LEU A 25 14.60 -5.38 -1.99
N LYS A 26 13.76 -6.36 -2.32
CA LYS A 26 14.03 -7.34 -3.38
C LYS A 26 14.16 -6.67 -4.75
N GLN A 27 13.23 -5.78 -5.10
CA GLN A 27 13.26 -5.03 -6.36
C GLN A 27 14.49 -4.10 -6.46
N LEU A 28 14.85 -3.39 -5.38
CA LEU A 28 16.05 -2.56 -5.35
C LEU A 28 17.31 -3.37 -5.67
N LYS A 29 17.44 -4.57 -5.10
CA LYS A 29 18.55 -5.48 -5.41
C LYS A 29 18.55 -5.93 -6.88
N GLN A 30 17.39 -6.23 -7.45
CA GLN A 30 17.24 -6.64 -8.84
C GLN A 30 17.67 -5.56 -9.84
N VAL A 31 17.45 -4.27 -9.51
CA VAL A 31 17.90 -3.15 -10.35
C VAL A 31 19.33 -2.68 -10.05
N GLY A 32 20.10 -3.46 -9.27
CA GLY A 32 21.51 -3.23 -9.03
C GLY A 32 21.86 -2.32 -7.85
N ALA A 33 20.90 -1.96 -6.99
CA ALA A 33 21.22 -1.23 -5.76
C ALA A 33 22.08 -2.08 -4.84
N ASN A 34 23.15 -1.49 -4.30
CA ASN A 34 24.07 -2.20 -3.40
C ASN A 34 23.39 -2.48 -2.04
N PRO A 35 23.20 -3.77 -1.66
CA PRO A 35 22.55 -4.12 -0.39
C PRO A 35 23.23 -3.53 0.85
N GLU A 36 24.54 -3.32 0.83
CA GLU A 36 25.30 -2.73 1.95
C GLU A 36 25.02 -1.22 2.12
N LYS A 37 24.48 -0.58 1.08
CA LYS A 37 24.08 0.82 1.10
C LYS A 37 22.56 1.02 1.35
N ILE A 38 21.82 -0.06 1.60
CA ILE A 38 20.40 0.01 1.92
C ILE A 38 20.21 -0.05 3.44
N THR A 39 19.65 1.00 4.01
CA THR A 39 19.30 1.10 5.42
C THR A 39 17.80 0.82 5.62
N VAL A 40 17.46 -0.07 6.56
CA VAL A 40 16.07 -0.34 6.96
C VAL A 40 15.85 0.17 8.38
N SER A 41 14.95 1.14 8.54
CA SER A 41 14.55 1.64 9.86
C SER A 41 13.39 0.82 10.42
N ARG A 42 13.49 0.41 11.68
CA ARG A 42 12.45 -0.31 12.43
C ARG A 42 11.89 0.56 13.56
N SER A 43 10.58 0.49 13.80
CA SER A 43 9.90 1.33 14.79
C SER A 43 10.33 1.08 16.24
N HIS A 44 10.74 -0.14 16.60
CA HIS A 44 11.21 -0.46 17.95
C HIS A 44 12.56 0.16 18.28
N ASP A 45 13.37 0.47 17.25
CA ASP A 45 14.69 1.11 17.43
C ASP A 45 14.60 2.62 17.21
N ARG A 46 13.74 3.05 16.29
CA ARG A 46 13.66 4.45 15.83
C ARG A 46 12.24 4.83 15.45
N ASP A 47 11.50 5.32 16.44
CA ASP A 47 10.15 5.84 16.23
C ASP A 47 10.20 7.14 15.42
N LEU A 48 9.66 7.11 14.19
CA LEU A 48 9.64 8.27 13.28
C LEU A 48 8.65 9.37 13.69
N ARG A 49 7.90 9.18 14.78
CA ARG A 49 7.11 10.25 15.39
C ARG A 49 7.97 11.18 16.26
N VAL A 50 9.24 10.86 16.41
CA VAL A 50 10.24 11.65 17.16
C VAL A 50 11.23 12.25 16.16
N MET A 51 11.35 13.59 16.14
CA MET A 51 12.17 14.32 15.17
C MET A 51 13.65 13.88 15.19
N GLU A 52 14.22 13.70 16.37
CA GLU A 52 15.62 13.28 16.54
C GLU A 52 15.89 11.92 15.88
N ASN A 53 14.90 11.02 15.89
CA ASN A 53 15.02 9.75 15.20
C ASN A 53 14.94 9.93 13.68
N CYS A 54 14.06 10.83 13.19
CA CYS A 54 14.01 11.16 11.76
C CYS A 54 15.34 11.74 11.29
N GLN A 55 15.95 12.66 12.04
CA GLN A 55 17.25 13.23 11.72
C GLN A 55 18.34 12.16 11.63
N ARG A 56 18.40 11.24 12.61
CA ARG A 56 19.38 10.14 12.63
C ARG A 56 19.24 9.16 11.47
N VAL A 57 18.02 8.82 11.08
CA VAL A 57 17.83 7.81 10.01
C VAL A 57 18.11 8.36 8.61
N VAL A 58 17.95 9.68 8.39
CA VAL A 58 18.23 10.32 7.10
C VAL A 58 19.69 10.77 6.96
N GLU A 59 20.46 10.70 8.03
CA GLU A 59 21.87 11.09 8.00
C GLU A 59 22.65 10.29 6.95
N GLN A 60 23.34 11.02 6.08
CA GLN A 60 24.10 10.46 4.97
C GLN A 60 23.27 9.62 3.95
N GLN A 61 21.96 9.75 3.89
CA GLN A 61 21.16 9.08 2.87
C GLN A 61 21.04 9.95 1.61
N ASP A 62 21.11 9.30 0.43
CA ASP A 62 20.91 9.96 -0.86
C ASP A 62 19.43 9.89 -1.28
N ILE A 63 18.77 8.77 -0.99
CA ILE A 63 17.38 8.51 -1.33
C ILE A 63 16.61 8.01 -0.10
N VAL A 64 15.39 8.50 0.09
CA VAL A 64 14.46 7.97 1.11
C VAL A 64 13.22 7.41 0.42
N ILE A 65 12.90 6.15 0.71
CA ILE A 65 11.63 5.50 0.31
C ILE A 65 10.80 5.28 1.58
N HIS A 66 9.76 6.11 1.74
CA HIS A 66 8.92 6.11 2.93
C HIS A 66 7.68 5.22 2.75
N LEU A 67 7.77 3.99 3.27
CA LEU A 67 6.68 2.99 3.27
C LEU A 67 6.06 2.83 4.66
N ALA A 68 6.74 3.28 5.71
CA ALA A 68 6.24 3.13 7.08
C ALA A 68 4.86 3.78 7.23
N ALA A 69 3.93 3.02 7.74
CA ALA A 69 2.58 3.46 8.03
C ALA A 69 1.96 2.63 9.16
N HIS A 70 1.10 3.26 9.94
CA HIS A 70 0.16 2.57 10.81
C HIS A 70 -1.12 2.35 9.99
N VAL A 71 -1.39 1.12 9.57
CA VAL A 71 -2.46 0.78 8.63
C VAL A 71 -3.11 -0.54 8.98
N GLY A 72 -4.38 -0.69 8.63
CA GLY A 72 -5.13 -1.94 8.79
C GLY A 72 -6.52 -1.85 8.17
N GLY A 73 -7.29 -2.92 8.31
CA GLY A 73 -8.65 -3.01 7.77
C GLY A 73 -9.65 -2.05 8.42
N ILE A 74 -10.90 -2.09 7.96
CA ILE A 74 -12.00 -1.20 8.41
C ILE A 74 -12.15 -1.23 9.93
N GLY A 75 -12.06 -2.40 10.56
CA GLY A 75 -12.18 -2.53 12.01
C GLY A 75 -11.15 -1.70 12.80
N LEU A 76 -9.88 -1.69 12.35
CA LEU A 76 -8.84 -0.88 12.97
C LEU A 76 -9.11 0.61 12.75
N ASN A 77 -9.51 1.00 11.54
CA ASN A 77 -9.84 2.39 11.21
C ASN A 77 -10.98 2.94 12.09
N GLN A 78 -12.00 2.13 12.36
CA GLN A 78 -13.10 2.50 13.26
C GLN A 78 -12.68 2.55 14.73
N ALA A 79 -11.83 1.62 15.16
CA ALA A 79 -11.41 1.52 16.55
C ALA A 79 -10.37 2.58 16.96
N LYS A 80 -9.49 3.00 16.02
CA LYS A 80 -8.31 3.83 16.32
C LYS A 80 -8.11 5.01 15.35
N PRO A 81 -9.14 5.81 15.04
CA PRO A 81 -9.04 6.88 14.03
C PRO A 81 -8.00 7.95 14.40
N ALA A 82 -7.92 8.32 15.69
CA ALA A 82 -6.99 9.35 16.16
C ALA A 82 -5.53 8.89 16.07
N GLU A 83 -5.24 7.63 16.46
CA GLU A 83 -3.90 7.06 16.34
C GLU A 83 -3.46 6.96 14.89
N LEU A 84 -4.35 6.48 14.00
CA LEU A 84 -4.08 6.36 12.57
C LEU A 84 -3.80 7.72 11.91
N PHE A 85 -4.55 8.76 12.29
CA PHE A 85 -4.29 10.11 11.81
C PHE A 85 -2.94 10.63 12.30
N TYR A 86 -2.73 10.63 13.63
CA TYR A 86 -1.55 11.21 14.26
C TYR A 86 -0.26 10.50 13.83
N ASP A 87 -0.23 9.17 13.92
CA ASP A 87 0.97 8.40 13.64
C ASP A 87 1.43 8.59 12.19
N ASN A 88 0.53 8.47 11.22
CA ASN A 88 0.89 8.61 9.81
C ASN A 88 1.29 10.04 9.44
N LEU A 89 0.60 11.03 9.99
CA LEU A 89 0.95 12.44 9.76
C LEU A 89 2.33 12.76 10.33
N MET A 90 2.57 12.40 11.59
CA MET A 90 3.81 12.75 12.27
C MET A 90 5.03 12.03 11.70
N MET A 91 4.91 10.72 11.44
CA MET A 91 6.02 9.98 10.82
C MET A 91 6.42 10.57 9.47
N GLY A 92 5.44 10.84 8.60
CA GLY A 92 5.73 11.38 7.28
C GLY A 92 6.21 12.83 7.31
N ALA A 93 5.51 13.70 8.05
CA ALA A 93 5.83 15.13 8.08
C ALA A 93 7.21 15.42 8.66
N GLN A 94 7.57 14.75 9.74
CA GLN A 94 8.89 14.92 10.35
C GLN A 94 10.00 14.33 9.47
N LEU A 95 9.76 13.17 8.86
CA LEU A 95 10.75 12.53 7.99
C LEU A 95 11.03 13.34 6.72
N ILE A 96 9.99 13.92 6.10
CA ILE A 96 10.14 14.82 4.93
C ILE A 96 10.99 16.03 5.32
N HIS A 97 10.69 16.66 6.47
CA HIS A 97 11.45 17.83 6.93
C HIS A 97 12.91 17.47 7.22
N ALA A 98 13.16 16.39 7.97
CA ALA A 98 14.50 15.92 8.26
C ALA A 98 15.30 15.57 6.98
N ALA A 99 14.67 14.90 6.02
CA ALA A 99 15.29 14.54 4.74
C ALA A 99 15.69 15.77 3.94
N TYR A 100 14.83 16.80 3.90
CA TYR A 100 15.16 18.08 3.27
C TYR A 100 16.38 18.73 3.95
N GLN A 101 16.38 18.82 5.29
CA GLN A 101 17.48 19.42 6.04
C GLN A 101 18.82 18.67 5.89
N ALA A 102 18.76 17.34 5.73
CA ALA A 102 19.92 16.50 5.51
C ALA A 102 20.45 16.53 4.05
N GLY A 103 19.77 17.22 3.13
CA GLY A 103 20.16 17.30 1.72
C GLY A 103 19.90 16.00 0.95
N VAL A 104 18.91 15.21 1.33
CA VAL A 104 18.47 14.01 0.58
C VAL A 104 18.10 14.41 -0.85
N GLU A 105 18.68 13.70 -1.84
CA GLU A 105 18.50 14.02 -3.27
C GLU A 105 17.08 13.71 -3.77
N LYS A 106 16.46 12.65 -3.20
CA LYS A 106 15.12 12.22 -3.60
C LYS A 106 14.35 11.60 -2.45
N PHE A 107 13.09 12.02 -2.31
CA PHE A 107 12.15 11.46 -1.35
C PHE A 107 10.96 10.81 -2.07
N VAL A 108 10.72 9.53 -1.82
CA VAL A 108 9.59 8.77 -2.37
C VAL A 108 8.59 8.51 -1.25
N CYS A 109 7.44 9.14 -1.31
CA CYS A 109 6.36 8.94 -0.35
C CYS A 109 5.28 8.03 -0.93
N VAL A 110 4.95 6.96 -0.22
CA VAL A 110 3.85 6.09 -0.60
C VAL A 110 2.57 6.54 0.11
N GLY A 111 1.61 6.96 -0.70
CA GLY A 111 0.26 7.36 -0.31
C GLY A 111 -0.71 6.19 -0.20
N THR A 112 -1.98 6.45 -0.49
CA THR A 112 -3.05 5.45 -0.42
C THR A 112 -4.26 5.84 -1.27
N ILE A 113 -4.96 4.87 -1.85
CA ILE A 113 -6.26 5.09 -2.51
C ILE A 113 -7.31 5.68 -1.53
N CYS A 114 -7.17 5.48 -0.22
CA CYS A 114 -8.06 6.06 0.80
C CYS A 114 -7.99 7.58 0.88
N ALA A 115 -7.03 8.23 0.19
CA ALA A 115 -6.94 9.69 0.09
C ALA A 115 -7.98 10.30 -0.88
N TYR A 116 -8.55 9.49 -1.77
CA TYR A 116 -9.56 9.95 -2.73
C TYR A 116 -10.91 10.27 -2.07
N PRO A 117 -11.64 11.25 -2.61
CA PRO A 117 -13.00 11.53 -2.15
C PRO A 117 -13.92 10.31 -2.28
N LYS A 118 -14.91 10.22 -1.38
CA LYS A 118 -15.90 9.14 -1.35
C LYS A 118 -16.63 8.93 -2.67
N PHE A 119 -16.93 10.02 -3.35
CA PHE A 119 -17.73 10.03 -4.59
C PHE A 119 -16.88 10.34 -5.83
N THR A 120 -15.62 9.97 -5.85
CA THR A 120 -14.76 10.11 -7.03
C THR A 120 -15.30 9.26 -8.19
N PRO A 121 -15.41 9.82 -9.41
CA PRO A 121 -15.73 9.02 -10.60
C PRO A 121 -14.73 7.88 -10.81
N VAL A 122 -15.22 6.72 -11.22
CA VAL A 122 -14.36 5.53 -11.49
C VAL A 122 -14.07 5.45 -12.99
N PRO A 123 -12.81 5.24 -13.41
CA PRO A 123 -11.59 5.10 -12.58
C PRO A 123 -11.11 6.43 -11.99
N PHE A 124 -10.55 6.37 -10.76
CA PHE A 124 -10.08 7.56 -10.02
C PHE A 124 -8.82 8.14 -10.68
N LYS A 125 -8.91 9.39 -11.13
CA LYS A 125 -7.77 10.14 -11.67
C LYS A 125 -7.11 10.95 -10.56
N GLU A 126 -5.81 11.13 -10.64
CA GLU A 126 -5.05 11.86 -9.63
C GLU A 126 -5.54 13.30 -9.46
N ASP A 127 -6.05 13.90 -10.53
CA ASP A 127 -6.62 15.26 -10.51
C ASP A 127 -7.89 15.38 -9.67
N ASP A 128 -8.58 14.25 -9.42
CA ASP A 128 -9.79 14.21 -8.58
C ASP A 128 -9.50 14.15 -7.08
N LEU A 129 -8.25 14.03 -6.65
CA LEU A 129 -7.88 13.92 -5.24
C LEU A 129 -8.48 15.03 -4.36
N TRP A 130 -8.68 16.23 -4.91
CA TRP A 130 -9.15 17.40 -4.16
C TRP A 130 -10.64 17.68 -4.29
N ASN A 131 -11.39 16.88 -5.03
CA ASN A 131 -12.81 17.12 -5.35
C ASN A 131 -13.79 16.69 -4.25
N GLY A 132 -13.32 16.53 -3.01
CA GLY A 132 -14.19 16.22 -1.88
C GLY A 132 -13.47 15.58 -0.68
N TYR A 133 -14.29 15.12 0.27
CA TYR A 133 -13.82 14.46 1.49
C TYR A 133 -13.75 12.94 1.30
N PRO A 134 -12.72 12.25 1.85
CA PRO A 134 -12.62 10.80 1.79
C PRO A 134 -13.79 10.09 2.50
N GLU A 135 -13.93 8.78 2.26
CA GLU A 135 -14.91 7.96 2.96
C GLU A 135 -14.63 7.99 4.48
N GLU A 136 -15.66 8.17 5.29
CA GLU A 136 -15.58 8.60 6.69
C GLU A 136 -14.73 7.67 7.57
N THR A 137 -14.82 6.36 7.35
CA THR A 137 -14.06 5.38 8.16
C THR A 137 -12.57 5.41 7.85
N ASN A 138 -12.20 5.72 6.61
CA ASN A 138 -10.81 5.80 6.15
C ASN A 138 -10.25 7.24 6.17
N ALA A 139 -11.12 8.24 6.36
CA ALA A 139 -10.75 9.65 6.23
C ALA A 139 -9.58 10.06 7.13
N PRO A 140 -9.49 9.67 8.42
CA PRO A 140 -8.36 10.03 9.27
C PRO A 140 -7.02 9.59 8.68
N TYR A 141 -6.91 8.33 8.25
CA TYR A 141 -5.72 7.79 7.58
C TYR A 141 -5.48 8.46 6.21
N GLY A 142 -6.53 8.55 5.39
CA GLY A 142 -6.46 9.11 4.05
C GLY A 142 -6.02 10.57 4.04
N VAL A 143 -6.57 11.41 4.95
CA VAL A 143 -6.22 12.83 5.09
C VAL A 143 -4.78 12.99 5.60
N ALA A 144 -4.37 12.20 6.60
CA ALA A 144 -2.98 12.23 7.09
C ALA A 144 -1.98 11.97 5.95
N LYS A 145 -2.23 10.94 5.13
CA LYS A 145 -1.38 10.63 3.97
C LYS A 145 -1.46 11.73 2.90
N LYS A 146 -2.64 12.27 2.62
CA LYS A 146 -2.84 13.36 1.64
C LYS A 146 -2.12 14.65 2.05
N ALA A 147 -2.02 14.95 3.35
CA ALA A 147 -1.27 16.10 3.84
C ALA A 147 0.23 16.03 3.50
N LEU A 148 0.80 14.83 3.41
CA LEU A 148 2.20 14.63 3.01
C LEU A 148 2.44 15.00 1.52
N LEU A 149 1.45 14.80 0.65
CA LEU A 149 1.51 15.30 -0.74
C LEU A 149 1.64 16.82 -0.76
N VAL A 150 0.79 17.53 -0.01
CA VAL A 150 0.86 19.01 0.08
C VAL A 150 2.23 19.46 0.58
N GLN A 151 2.76 18.78 1.62
CA GLN A 151 4.07 19.11 2.15
C GLN A 151 5.17 18.93 1.09
N LEU A 152 5.19 17.81 0.36
CA LEU A 152 6.17 17.56 -0.70
C LEU A 152 6.10 18.60 -1.81
N GLN A 153 4.89 18.96 -2.26
CA GLN A 153 4.67 19.98 -3.27
C GLN A 153 5.14 21.36 -2.78
N SER A 154 4.85 21.72 -1.52
CA SER A 154 5.31 22.96 -0.91
C SER A 154 6.84 23.01 -0.78
N TYR A 155 7.47 21.90 -0.38
CA TYR A 155 8.94 21.83 -0.28
C TYR A 155 9.62 21.87 -1.66
N ARG A 156 8.99 21.29 -2.66
CA ARG A 156 9.46 21.41 -4.05
C ARG A 156 9.36 22.86 -4.52
N GLN A 157 8.24 23.53 -4.31
CA GLN A 157 8.02 24.90 -4.73
C GLN A 157 9.00 25.88 -4.04
N GLN A 158 9.19 25.73 -2.74
CA GLN A 158 9.99 26.66 -1.96
C GLN A 158 11.49 26.38 -1.99
N TYR A 159 11.88 25.11 -2.02
CA TYR A 159 13.26 24.69 -1.83
C TYR A 159 13.84 23.85 -2.98
N GLY A 160 13.06 23.54 -3.99
CA GLY A 160 13.47 22.62 -5.06
C GLY A 160 13.63 21.16 -4.61
N PHE A 161 13.07 20.79 -3.45
CA PHE A 161 13.22 19.43 -2.90
C PHE A 161 12.52 18.40 -3.78
N ASN A 162 13.27 17.39 -4.24
CA ASN A 162 12.75 16.37 -5.14
C ASN A 162 11.96 15.30 -4.38
N GLY A 163 10.72 15.60 -4.04
CA GLY A 163 9.77 14.66 -3.46
C GLY A 163 8.76 14.18 -4.50
N ILE A 164 8.51 12.87 -4.56
CA ILE A 164 7.44 12.27 -5.39
C ILE A 164 6.42 11.54 -4.50
N TYR A 165 5.20 11.41 -5.01
CA TYR A 165 4.10 10.80 -4.25
C TYR A 165 3.40 9.73 -5.09
N LEU A 166 3.42 8.47 -4.62
CA LEU A 166 2.87 7.32 -5.32
C LEU A 166 1.66 6.78 -4.57
N LEU A 167 0.57 6.53 -5.26
CA LEU A 167 -0.73 6.11 -4.70
C LEU A 167 -1.04 4.66 -5.10
N PRO A 168 -0.59 3.66 -4.34
CA PRO A 168 -0.99 2.29 -4.62
C PRO A 168 -2.46 2.05 -4.27
N VAL A 169 -3.10 1.20 -5.06
CA VAL A 169 -4.40 0.60 -4.74
C VAL A 169 -4.26 -0.44 -3.62
N ASN A 170 -5.30 -1.21 -3.32
CA ASN A 170 -5.24 -2.26 -2.32
C ASN A 170 -4.20 -3.32 -2.71
N LEU A 171 -3.23 -3.54 -1.84
CA LEU A 171 -2.16 -4.51 -2.07
C LEU A 171 -2.56 -5.89 -1.52
N TYR A 172 -2.04 -6.94 -2.16
CA TYR A 172 -2.16 -8.32 -1.70
C TYR A 172 -0.95 -9.14 -2.12
N GLY A 173 -0.68 -10.24 -1.45
CA GLY A 173 0.43 -11.12 -1.80
C GLY A 173 0.94 -11.94 -0.61
N PRO A 174 1.97 -12.77 -0.83
CA PRO A 174 2.69 -13.48 0.24
C PRO A 174 3.21 -12.50 1.30
N GLU A 175 3.20 -12.94 2.57
CA GLU A 175 3.67 -12.15 3.73
C GLU A 175 2.78 -10.97 4.13
N ASP A 176 1.54 -10.87 3.59
CA ASP A 176 0.55 -9.90 4.05
C ASP A 176 0.10 -10.19 5.49
N ASN A 177 -0.63 -9.27 6.08
CA ASN A 177 -1.20 -9.43 7.41
C ASN A 177 -2.48 -10.28 7.37
N PHE A 178 -2.42 -11.51 7.87
CA PHE A 178 -3.57 -12.43 7.94
C PHE A 178 -4.29 -12.42 9.31
N ASN A 179 -3.94 -11.51 10.22
CA ASN A 179 -4.62 -11.42 11.51
C ASN A 179 -6.09 -11.01 11.32
N PRO A 180 -7.08 -11.80 11.78
CA PRO A 180 -8.51 -11.56 11.53
C PRO A 180 -9.02 -10.19 12.02
N LYS A 181 -8.34 -9.59 13.01
CA LYS A 181 -8.74 -8.31 13.62
C LYS A 181 -8.23 -7.09 12.86
N SER A 182 -7.21 -7.25 12.00
CA SER A 182 -6.53 -6.12 11.36
C SER A 182 -6.23 -6.30 9.88
N SER A 183 -6.50 -7.49 9.31
CA SER A 183 -6.23 -7.81 7.91
C SER A 183 -7.15 -7.09 6.93
N HIS A 184 -6.69 -6.96 5.71
CA HIS A 184 -7.50 -6.56 4.56
C HIS A 184 -8.34 -7.72 4.02
N VAL A 185 -9.20 -7.45 3.03
CA VAL A 185 -10.24 -8.39 2.58
C VAL A 185 -9.67 -9.71 2.04
N ILE A 186 -8.64 -9.69 1.18
CA ILE A 186 -8.06 -10.93 0.61
C ILE A 186 -7.47 -11.82 1.71
N PRO A 187 -6.53 -11.36 2.55
CA PRO A 187 -6.00 -12.22 3.61
C PRO A 187 -7.07 -12.64 4.63
N ALA A 188 -8.08 -11.80 4.92
CA ALA A 188 -9.18 -12.18 5.80
C ALA A 188 -10.02 -13.32 5.22
N LEU A 189 -10.33 -13.28 3.91
CA LEU A 189 -11.09 -14.32 3.23
C LEU A 189 -10.31 -15.63 3.14
N ILE A 190 -9.03 -15.58 2.76
CA ILE A 190 -8.17 -16.78 2.71
C ILE A 190 -8.09 -17.44 4.09
N HIS A 191 -7.85 -16.64 5.14
CA HIS A 191 -7.84 -17.14 6.52
C HIS A 191 -9.17 -17.81 6.89
N LYS A 192 -10.29 -17.17 6.58
CA LYS A 192 -11.64 -17.65 6.89
C LYS A 192 -11.98 -18.97 6.18
N VAL A 193 -11.66 -19.07 4.89
CA VAL A 193 -11.84 -20.32 4.13
C VAL A 193 -10.98 -21.43 4.71
N HIS A 194 -9.72 -21.15 5.02
CA HIS A 194 -8.81 -22.12 5.63
C HIS A 194 -9.33 -22.62 6.98
N GLU A 195 -9.77 -21.71 7.85
CA GLU A 195 -10.37 -22.11 9.15
C GLU A 195 -11.62 -22.98 8.98
N ALA A 196 -12.52 -22.61 8.05
CA ALA A 196 -13.71 -23.39 7.76
C ALA A 196 -13.36 -24.83 7.33
N GLN A 197 -12.36 -24.98 6.45
CA GLN A 197 -11.85 -26.30 6.04
C GLN A 197 -11.28 -27.10 7.21
N GLN A 198 -10.45 -26.48 8.05
CA GLN A 198 -9.85 -27.15 9.21
C GLN A 198 -10.90 -27.63 10.22
N LYS A 199 -12.01 -26.89 10.36
CA LYS A 199 -13.13 -27.23 11.26
C LYS A 199 -14.17 -28.15 10.60
N GLY A 200 -14.05 -28.44 9.30
CA GLY A 200 -15.04 -29.22 8.55
C GLY A 200 -16.39 -28.50 8.39
N GLU A 201 -16.37 -27.15 8.46
CA GLU A 201 -17.56 -26.32 8.29
C GLU A 201 -18.03 -26.36 6.83
N LYS A 202 -19.35 -26.42 6.64
CA LYS A 202 -19.98 -26.45 5.31
C LYS A 202 -20.60 -25.11 4.94
N GLN A 203 -20.42 -24.08 5.75
CA GLN A 203 -20.93 -22.75 5.50
C GLN A 203 -19.82 -21.72 5.73
N LEU A 204 -19.71 -20.75 4.80
CA LEU A 204 -18.78 -19.64 4.87
C LEU A 204 -19.58 -18.33 4.97
N PRO A 205 -19.78 -17.76 6.18
CA PRO A 205 -20.49 -16.48 6.31
C PRO A 205 -19.61 -15.34 5.78
N VAL A 206 -20.13 -14.50 4.88
CA VAL A 206 -19.44 -13.34 4.30
C VAL A 206 -20.33 -12.11 4.47
N TRP A 207 -19.73 -11.00 4.95
CA TRP A 207 -20.46 -9.75 5.17
C TRP A 207 -20.91 -9.09 3.87
N GLY A 208 -22.12 -8.51 3.90
CA GLY A 208 -22.72 -7.78 2.79
C GLY A 208 -23.37 -8.70 1.76
N ASP A 209 -23.59 -8.20 0.56
CA ASP A 209 -24.21 -8.91 -0.56
C ASP A 209 -23.21 -9.29 -1.69
N GLY A 210 -21.95 -8.91 -1.52
CA GLY A 210 -20.88 -9.15 -2.49
C GLY A 210 -20.88 -8.22 -3.70
N SER A 211 -21.79 -7.26 -3.82
CA SER A 211 -21.90 -6.35 -4.95
C SER A 211 -20.77 -5.31 -5.09
N PRO A 212 -20.11 -4.82 -4.03
CA PRO A 212 -19.01 -3.88 -4.18
C PRO A 212 -17.85 -4.46 -4.98
N SER A 213 -17.20 -3.61 -5.79
CA SER A 213 -15.98 -3.99 -6.51
C SER A 213 -14.75 -3.30 -5.95
N ARG A 214 -13.62 -3.96 -6.07
CA ARG A 214 -12.31 -3.47 -5.66
C ARG A 214 -11.27 -3.80 -6.73
N GLU A 215 -10.28 -2.94 -6.79
CA GLU A 215 -9.05 -3.21 -7.51
C GLU A 215 -7.99 -3.68 -6.52
N PHE A 216 -7.16 -4.63 -6.95
CA PHE A 216 -6.06 -5.19 -6.19
C PHE A 216 -4.79 -5.22 -7.02
N LEU A 217 -3.68 -4.83 -6.42
CA LEU A 217 -2.36 -4.86 -7.04
C LEU A 217 -1.46 -5.85 -6.28
N TYR A 218 -0.87 -6.79 -7.02
CA TYR A 218 0.07 -7.74 -6.43
C TYR A 218 1.31 -7.02 -5.89
N VAL A 219 1.76 -7.43 -4.72
CA VAL A 219 2.79 -6.70 -3.97
C VAL A 219 4.13 -6.56 -4.71
N ASP A 220 4.52 -7.57 -5.52
CA ASP A 220 5.73 -7.48 -6.34
C ASP A 220 5.61 -6.41 -7.44
N ASP A 221 4.41 -6.27 -8.05
CA ASP A 221 4.13 -5.21 -9.02
C ASP A 221 4.13 -3.83 -8.36
N ALA A 222 3.55 -3.71 -7.16
CA ALA A 222 3.59 -2.46 -6.40
C ALA A 222 5.04 -2.05 -6.08
N ALA A 223 5.84 -3.00 -5.62
CA ALA A 223 7.26 -2.78 -5.33
C ALA A 223 8.03 -2.35 -6.58
N ARG A 224 7.78 -3.01 -7.72
CA ARG A 224 8.36 -2.66 -9.01
C ARG A 224 7.96 -1.24 -9.43
N GLY A 225 6.69 -0.88 -9.31
CA GLY A 225 6.20 0.47 -9.62
C GLY A 225 6.87 1.55 -8.75
N ILE A 226 7.06 1.29 -7.44
CA ILE A 226 7.76 2.19 -6.53
C ILE A 226 9.22 2.37 -6.93
N VAL A 227 9.92 1.28 -7.27
CA VAL A 227 11.34 1.35 -7.68
C VAL A 227 11.47 2.05 -9.05
N MET A 228 10.59 1.78 -10.02
CA MET A 228 10.56 2.49 -11.31
C MET A 228 10.32 3.99 -11.12
N GLY A 229 9.36 4.39 -10.28
CA GLY A 229 9.12 5.79 -9.91
C GLY A 229 10.34 6.42 -9.20
N THR A 230 11.03 5.65 -8.35
CA THR A 230 12.28 6.10 -7.72
C THR A 230 13.36 6.41 -8.75
N GLN A 231 13.49 5.58 -9.79
CA GLN A 231 14.50 5.72 -10.83
C GLN A 231 14.18 6.79 -11.87
N SER A 232 12.92 6.97 -12.24
CA SER A 232 12.57 7.66 -13.48
C SER A 232 11.57 8.80 -13.36
N TYR A 233 10.91 8.98 -12.19
CA TYR A 233 9.90 10.02 -12.01
C TYR A 233 10.40 11.12 -11.06
N ASP A 234 10.42 12.36 -11.55
CA ASP A 234 10.80 13.54 -10.75
C ASP A 234 9.68 14.61 -10.77
N GLY A 235 8.46 14.26 -11.15
CA GLY A 235 7.30 15.16 -11.19
C GLY A 235 6.77 15.54 -9.81
N ALA A 236 6.02 16.65 -9.75
CA ALA A 236 5.34 17.12 -8.54
C ALA A 236 3.97 16.46 -8.33
N GLU A 237 3.37 15.96 -9.41
CA GLU A 237 2.04 15.42 -9.39
C GLU A 237 2.04 14.00 -8.77
N PRO A 238 0.97 13.64 -8.03
CA PRO A 238 0.83 12.28 -7.53
C PRO A 238 0.64 11.29 -8.70
N VAL A 239 1.04 10.03 -8.50
CA VAL A 239 0.92 8.99 -9.52
C VAL A 239 0.27 7.74 -8.93
N ASN A 240 -0.81 7.28 -9.55
CA ASN A 240 -1.51 6.06 -9.20
C ASN A 240 -0.71 4.80 -9.58
N LEU A 241 -0.66 3.82 -8.70
CA LEU A 241 -0.14 2.49 -8.96
C LEU A 241 -1.25 1.45 -8.81
N GLY A 242 -1.71 0.90 -9.91
CA GLY A 242 -2.82 -0.04 -9.95
C GLY A 242 -2.79 -0.93 -11.20
N THR A 243 -3.87 -1.65 -11.41
CA THR A 243 -4.09 -2.56 -12.55
C THR A 243 -5.11 -2.02 -13.54
N ASN A 244 -5.94 -1.06 -13.11
CA ASN A 244 -7.14 -0.61 -13.81
C ASN A 244 -8.16 -1.75 -14.05
N GLN A 245 -8.19 -2.74 -13.14
CA GLN A 245 -9.11 -3.88 -13.21
C GLN A 245 -9.84 -4.06 -11.90
N GLU A 246 -11.15 -4.19 -11.96
CA GLU A 246 -12.00 -4.42 -10.80
C GLU A 246 -12.47 -5.86 -10.74
N ILE A 247 -12.64 -6.37 -9.52
CA ILE A 247 -13.34 -7.61 -9.22
C ILE A 247 -14.41 -7.34 -8.16
N THR A 248 -15.60 -7.94 -8.30
CA THR A 248 -16.61 -7.84 -7.23
C THR A 248 -16.17 -8.67 -6.02
N ILE A 249 -16.64 -8.31 -4.84
CA ILE A 249 -16.37 -9.13 -3.64
C ILE A 249 -16.97 -10.53 -3.79
N ARG A 250 -18.09 -10.65 -4.51
CA ARG A 250 -18.69 -11.97 -4.85
C ARG A 250 -17.73 -12.83 -5.65
N ASP A 251 -17.27 -12.33 -6.80
CA ASP A 251 -16.35 -13.08 -7.67
C ASP A 251 -15.03 -13.38 -6.97
N LEU A 252 -14.55 -12.46 -6.11
CA LEU A 252 -13.35 -12.67 -5.30
C LEU A 252 -13.52 -13.84 -4.32
N VAL A 253 -14.65 -13.90 -3.58
CA VAL A 253 -14.94 -14.98 -2.62
C VAL A 253 -15.06 -16.30 -3.35
N GLU A 254 -15.81 -16.33 -4.47
CA GLU A 254 -15.98 -17.54 -5.30
C GLU A 254 -14.62 -18.03 -5.83
N LEU A 255 -13.76 -17.11 -6.33
CA LEU A 255 -12.44 -17.47 -6.83
C LEU A 255 -11.51 -18.00 -5.69
N ILE A 256 -11.56 -17.42 -4.49
CA ILE A 256 -10.80 -17.94 -3.34
C ILE A 256 -11.30 -19.34 -2.96
N CYS A 257 -12.61 -19.56 -2.90
CA CYS A 257 -13.20 -20.87 -2.62
C CYS A 257 -12.79 -21.91 -3.69
N GLU A 258 -12.83 -21.54 -4.97
CA GLU A 258 -12.37 -22.38 -6.07
C GLU A 258 -10.88 -22.78 -5.90
N LEU A 259 -10.00 -21.78 -5.70
CA LEU A 259 -8.56 -22.01 -5.58
C LEU A 259 -8.15 -22.80 -4.33
N MET A 260 -8.97 -22.73 -3.29
CA MET A 260 -8.77 -23.47 -2.03
C MET A 260 -9.59 -24.77 -1.97
N GLU A 261 -10.31 -25.12 -3.03
CA GLU A 261 -11.15 -26.34 -3.11
C GLU A 261 -12.15 -26.44 -1.94
N PHE A 262 -12.78 -25.31 -1.58
CA PHE A 262 -13.80 -25.26 -0.53
C PHE A 262 -15.15 -25.69 -1.07
N GLU A 263 -15.68 -26.81 -0.59
CA GLU A 263 -16.96 -27.41 -1.03
C GLU A 263 -18.19 -26.93 -0.24
N GLY A 264 -18.05 -25.92 0.62
CA GLY A 264 -19.14 -25.38 1.42
C GLY A 264 -19.97 -24.32 0.69
N GLU A 265 -21.09 -23.92 1.29
CA GLU A 265 -21.99 -22.87 0.83
C GLU A 265 -21.52 -21.49 1.33
N ILE A 266 -21.52 -20.47 0.45
CA ILE A 266 -21.25 -19.08 0.82
C ILE A 266 -22.54 -18.46 1.34
N ILE A 267 -22.54 -18.00 2.59
CA ILE A 267 -23.70 -17.37 3.24
C ILE A 267 -23.48 -15.85 3.31
N TRP A 268 -24.24 -15.08 2.56
CA TRP A 268 -24.15 -13.62 2.53
C TRP A 268 -24.93 -13.00 3.69
N GLU A 269 -24.23 -12.31 4.60
CA GLU A 269 -24.81 -11.58 5.73
C GLU A 269 -25.18 -10.15 5.29
N THR A 270 -26.32 -10.02 4.61
CA THR A 270 -26.78 -8.77 3.96
C THR A 270 -27.19 -7.67 4.95
N ASP A 271 -27.31 -7.96 6.23
CA ASP A 271 -27.51 -6.99 7.32
C ASP A 271 -26.23 -6.21 7.67
N LYS A 272 -25.06 -6.68 7.21
CA LYS A 272 -23.76 -6.02 7.39
C LYS A 272 -23.46 -5.03 6.27
N PRO A 273 -22.69 -3.94 6.56
CA PRO A 273 -22.43 -2.90 5.59
C PRO A 273 -21.55 -3.39 4.42
N ASN A 274 -21.89 -2.97 3.20
CA ASN A 274 -21.14 -3.25 1.97
C ASN A 274 -19.86 -2.38 1.82
N GLY A 275 -19.78 -1.24 2.50
CA GLY A 275 -18.74 -0.25 2.28
C GLY A 275 -18.93 0.57 0.99
N GLN A 276 -17.87 1.19 0.47
CA GLN A 276 -17.92 2.00 -0.75
C GLN A 276 -18.18 1.11 -1.98
N PRO A 277 -19.10 1.51 -2.90
CA PRO A 277 -19.52 0.64 -4.00
C PRO A 277 -18.40 0.23 -4.94
N ARG A 278 -17.59 1.19 -5.43
CA ARG A 278 -16.52 0.91 -6.40
C ARG A 278 -15.23 1.64 -6.03
N ARG A 279 -14.08 1.01 -6.28
CA ARG A 279 -12.74 1.60 -6.19
C ARG A 279 -11.84 1.01 -7.25
N CYS A 280 -11.42 1.86 -8.20
CA CYS A 280 -10.47 1.52 -9.26
C CYS A 280 -9.69 2.77 -9.63
N LEU A 281 -8.38 2.64 -9.86
CA LEU A 281 -7.49 3.73 -10.23
C LEU A 281 -7.34 3.84 -11.75
N ASP A 282 -7.28 5.06 -12.26
CA ASP A 282 -6.69 5.33 -13.57
C ASP A 282 -5.17 5.20 -13.43
N THR A 283 -4.53 4.43 -14.30
CA THR A 283 -3.08 4.13 -14.24
C THR A 283 -2.29 4.72 -15.41
N GLU A 284 -2.92 5.53 -16.24
CA GLU A 284 -2.33 6.04 -17.47
C GLU A 284 -1.12 6.93 -17.17
N ARG A 285 -1.14 7.73 -16.09
CA ARG A 285 -0.02 8.58 -15.69
C ARG A 285 1.24 7.77 -15.37
N ALA A 286 1.12 6.67 -14.61
CA ALA A 286 2.25 5.79 -14.30
C ALA A 286 2.89 5.19 -15.56
N LYS A 287 2.05 4.80 -16.52
CA LYS A 287 2.49 4.27 -17.80
C LYS A 287 3.20 5.32 -18.65
N GLN A 288 2.67 6.54 -18.73
CA GLN A 288 3.26 7.63 -19.51
C GLN A 288 4.56 8.15 -18.90
N GLU A 289 4.60 8.35 -17.59
CA GLU A 289 5.71 9.00 -16.91
C GLU A 289 6.92 8.09 -16.72
N PHE A 290 6.72 6.80 -16.43
CA PHE A 290 7.84 5.87 -16.21
C PHE A 290 7.57 4.43 -16.67
N GLY A 291 6.58 4.21 -17.54
CA GLY A 291 6.35 2.92 -18.21
C GLY A 291 5.78 1.82 -17.30
N PHE A 292 5.23 2.19 -16.14
CA PHE A 292 4.68 1.19 -15.23
C PHE A 292 3.33 0.66 -15.72
N THR A 293 3.20 -0.66 -15.76
CA THR A 293 1.95 -1.42 -15.91
C THR A 293 2.03 -2.65 -15.03
N ALA A 294 0.97 -3.03 -14.33
CA ALA A 294 0.92 -4.28 -13.59
C ALA A 294 1.10 -5.49 -14.54
N GLN A 295 1.83 -6.50 -14.12
CA GLN A 295 2.19 -7.66 -14.96
C GLN A 295 1.66 -8.98 -14.42
N THR A 296 1.35 -9.03 -13.11
CA THR A 296 0.89 -10.26 -12.48
C THR A 296 -0.58 -10.49 -12.78
N ASP A 297 -0.91 -11.63 -13.38
CA ASP A 297 -2.29 -12.07 -13.51
C ASP A 297 -2.94 -12.24 -12.14
N PHE A 298 -4.18 -11.75 -11.97
CA PHE A 298 -4.84 -11.71 -10.66
C PHE A 298 -5.04 -13.12 -10.07
N LYS A 299 -5.52 -14.08 -10.87
CA LYS A 299 -5.73 -15.47 -10.42
C LYS A 299 -4.41 -16.12 -10.01
N GLN A 300 -3.33 -15.87 -10.76
CA GLN A 300 -2.00 -16.39 -10.43
C GLN A 300 -1.44 -15.74 -9.15
N GLY A 301 -1.57 -14.43 -8.99
CA GLY A 301 -1.14 -13.72 -7.78
C GLY A 301 -1.91 -14.19 -6.54
N LEU A 302 -3.22 -14.42 -6.70
CA LEU A 302 -4.06 -14.95 -5.63
C LEU A 302 -3.66 -16.37 -5.24
N LYS A 303 -3.41 -17.23 -6.23
CA LYS A 303 -2.90 -18.59 -5.99
C LYS A 303 -1.56 -18.57 -5.26
N ASN A 304 -0.60 -17.74 -5.68
CA ASN A 304 0.68 -17.62 -5.00
C ASN A 304 0.51 -17.18 -3.53
N THR A 305 -0.45 -16.30 -3.26
CA THR A 305 -0.77 -15.83 -1.91
C THR A 305 -1.35 -16.93 -1.04
N ILE A 306 -2.28 -17.71 -1.59
CA ILE A 306 -2.91 -18.88 -0.94
C ILE A 306 -1.85 -19.95 -0.66
N ASP A 307 -1.05 -20.33 -1.66
CA ASP A 307 -0.02 -21.37 -1.53
C ASP A 307 1.00 -20.98 -0.44
N TRP A 308 1.44 -19.72 -0.44
CA TRP A 308 2.30 -19.19 0.62
C TRP A 308 1.60 -19.27 1.98
N TYR A 309 0.34 -18.83 2.05
CA TYR A 309 -0.42 -18.88 3.30
C TYR A 309 -0.54 -20.32 3.83
N ILE A 310 -0.83 -21.31 3.03
CA ILE A 310 -0.96 -22.72 3.43
C ILE A 310 0.39 -23.33 3.82
N SER A 311 1.50 -22.89 3.20
CA SER A 311 2.84 -23.46 3.41
C SER A 311 3.47 -23.11 4.76
N ILE A 312 2.96 -22.12 5.51
CA ILE A 312 3.52 -21.73 6.82
C ILE A 312 3.02 -22.66 7.90
N PRO A 313 3.88 -23.47 8.56
CA PRO A 313 3.46 -24.28 9.70
C PRO A 313 3.22 -23.40 10.94
N ASN A 314 2.22 -23.78 11.75
CA ASN A 314 1.83 -23.22 13.05
C ASN A 314 1.62 -21.70 13.06
N ARG A 315 0.33 -21.31 13.09
CA ARG A 315 -0.14 -19.92 13.11
C ARG A 315 -0.95 -19.64 14.36
N ASP A 316 -0.38 -19.95 15.52
CA ASP A 316 -0.95 -19.54 16.81
C ASP A 316 -0.60 -18.08 17.13
#